data_61c81d23a56d7cf90df02e78db8f7f54
#
_entry.id   61c81d23a56d7cf90df02e78db8f7f54
#
_cell.length_a   1.000
_cell.length_b   1.000
_cell.length_c   1.000
_cell.angle_alpha   90.00
_cell.angle_beta   90.00
_cell.angle_gamma   90.00
#
_symmetry.space_group_name_H-M   'P 1'
#
loop_
_entity.id
_entity.type
_entity.pdbx_description
1 polymer ?
#
loop_
_entity_poly.entity_id
_entity_poly.type
_entity_poly.pdbx_seq_one_letter_code
_entity_poly.pdbx_strand_id
1 'polypeptide(L)'
;MPQPMPSIHNLLATVARIAYNAPQAAGRAYARVVSFFPYVNPHLYQLAKSALFHLDPERAHSLTLAGLRMAERLNLLSLLAGPRVEDPVTVMGLKFPNRVGLAAGMDKEANTIAAFGHLGFGFVEVGTLTPRPQPGNPKPRLFRCIPQQAIINHMGINNPGIDRGVENIQVTKNFHGVLGVNISKNKVTPNAEANHDYVSCFRAAWDVADYVTVNFSCPNVPNLQELAQADTAAHLLSQLKSEQANLSSDTGRYVPLVMKVSPDMSERQIAELCQVFLNCQLDGLICTNTTTTREGVEDHPAARESGGLSGKPLYNRANETLEAFAKGLHGEIPIIGTGGIFTAEDAVGKIRAGASLVQLYSGFIYNGPPLVHAAAAAIRDMAR
;
A
#
# COMPACT_ATOMS: atom_id res chain seq x y z
N MET A 1 -29.49 36.58 10.90
CA MET A 1 -28.20 36.93 10.30
C MET A 1 -27.17 35.90 10.80
N PRO A 2 -26.53 35.09 9.95
CA PRO A 2 -25.50 34.18 10.41
C PRO A 2 -24.23 34.95 10.79
N GLN A 3 -23.62 34.56 11.90
CA GLN A 3 -22.36 35.16 12.35
C GLN A 3 -21.22 34.84 11.37
N PRO A 4 -20.28 35.77 11.12
CA PRO A 4 -19.16 35.53 10.24
C PRO A 4 -18.22 34.46 10.83
N MET A 5 -17.78 33.51 9.99
CA MET A 5 -16.80 32.48 10.36
C MET A 5 -15.46 33.11 10.76
N PRO A 6 -14.81 32.63 11.84
CA PRO A 6 -13.51 33.12 12.25
C PRO A 6 -12.45 32.82 11.17
N SER A 7 -11.51 33.75 10.97
CA SER A 7 -10.43 33.60 10.00
C SER A 7 -9.53 32.41 10.38
N ILE A 8 -9.00 31.72 9.37
CA ILE A 8 -8.08 30.57 9.52
C ILE A 8 -6.90 30.89 10.46
N HIS A 9 -6.44 32.14 10.46
CA HIS A 9 -5.37 32.61 11.35
C HIS A 9 -5.74 32.56 12.83
N ASN A 10 -6.98 32.94 13.16
CA ASN A 10 -7.49 32.87 14.54
C ASN A 10 -7.73 31.43 15.00
N LEU A 11 -8.09 30.55 14.10
CA LEU A 11 -8.29 29.12 14.38
C LEU A 11 -6.95 28.42 14.72
N LEU A 12 -5.92 28.67 13.92
CA LEU A 12 -4.57 28.10 14.13
C LEU A 12 -3.91 28.64 15.41
N ALA A 13 -4.09 29.92 15.71
CA ALA A 13 -3.59 30.53 16.95
C ALA A 13 -4.30 29.96 18.20
N THR A 14 -5.59 29.65 18.10
CA THR A 14 -6.38 29.07 19.19
C THR A 14 -5.98 27.61 19.42
N VAL A 15 -5.76 26.82 18.36
CA VAL A 15 -5.29 25.42 18.43
C VAL A 15 -3.89 25.35 19.04
N ALA A 16 -2.98 26.24 18.64
CA ALA A 16 -1.62 26.30 19.20
C ALA A 16 -1.60 26.68 20.69
N ARG A 17 -2.49 27.58 21.14
CA ARG A 17 -2.63 27.96 22.55
C ARG A 17 -3.23 26.86 23.42
N ILE A 18 -4.15 26.06 22.89
CA ILE A 18 -4.78 24.92 23.60
C ILE A 18 -3.78 23.77 23.76
N ALA A 19 -2.93 23.52 22.76
CA ALA A 19 -1.92 22.46 22.80
C ALA A 19 -0.81 22.72 23.83
N TYR A 20 -0.55 23.96 24.20
CA TYR A 20 0.58 24.32 25.07
C TYR A 20 0.25 24.33 26.59
N ASN A 21 -1.01 24.45 27.00
CA ASN A 21 -1.32 24.85 28.38
C ASN A 21 -2.09 23.88 29.29
N ALA A 22 -2.54 22.68 28.89
CA ALA A 22 -3.12 21.73 29.87
C ALA A 22 -3.42 20.31 29.34
N PRO A 23 -2.84 19.24 29.94
CA PRO A 23 -3.05 17.84 29.47
C PRO A 23 -4.46 17.26 29.71
N GLN A 24 -5.21 17.70 30.71
CA GLN A 24 -6.53 17.10 31.02
C GLN A 24 -7.75 17.90 30.52
N ALA A 25 -7.65 19.21 30.38
CA ALA A 25 -8.69 20.04 29.76
C ALA A 25 -8.62 19.96 28.23
N ALA A 26 -7.45 19.69 27.67
CA ALA A 26 -7.21 19.48 26.23
C ALA A 26 -8.03 18.31 25.68
N GLY A 27 -8.19 17.22 26.41
CA GLY A 27 -8.94 16.05 25.93
C GLY A 27 -10.44 16.32 25.69
N ARG A 28 -11.10 17.15 26.50
CA ARG A 28 -12.52 17.50 26.31
C ARG A 28 -12.74 18.60 25.27
N ALA A 29 -11.85 19.57 25.20
CA ALA A 29 -11.88 20.60 24.16
C ALA A 29 -11.53 19.99 22.80
N TYR A 30 -10.56 19.07 22.74
CA TYR A 30 -10.19 18.27 21.60
C TYR A 30 -11.35 17.42 21.07
N ALA A 31 -12.05 16.68 21.95
CA ALA A 31 -13.23 15.90 21.57
C ALA A 31 -14.36 16.79 21.01
N ARG A 32 -14.54 18.00 21.53
CA ARG A 32 -15.52 18.97 20.98
C ARG A 32 -15.13 19.56 19.64
N VAL A 33 -13.83 19.82 19.39
CA VAL A 33 -13.35 20.31 18.10
C VAL A 33 -13.43 19.20 17.03
N VAL A 34 -13.06 17.96 17.39
CA VAL A 34 -13.17 16.79 16.49
C VAL A 34 -14.63 16.48 16.13
N SER A 35 -15.60 16.68 17.04
CA SER A 35 -17.02 16.51 16.73
C SER A 35 -17.60 17.57 15.80
N PHE A 36 -16.92 18.71 15.63
CA PHE A 36 -17.31 19.79 14.71
C PHE A 36 -16.78 19.59 13.27
N PHE A 37 -15.76 18.72 13.08
CA PHE A 37 -15.18 18.38 11.78
C PHE A 37 -15.22 16.85 11.57
N PRO A 38 -16.40 16.26 11.28
CA PRO A 38 -16.55 14.82 11.20
C PRO A 38 -15.82 14.15 10.01
N TYR A 39 -15.28 14.94 9.08
CA TYR A 39 -14.59 14.43 7.87
C TYR A 39 -13.43 15.33 7.47
N VAL A 40 -12.36 14.73 6.91
CA VAL A 40 -11.37 15.49 6.14
C VAL A 40 -12.13 16.30 5.09
N ASN A 41 -12.04 17.62 5.17
CA ASN A 41 -12.67 18.46 4.18
C ASN A 41 -12.06 18.15 2.79
N PRO A 42 -12.81 17.58 1.84
CA PRO A 42 -12.27 17.22 0.52
C PRO A 42 -11.64 18.41 -0.20
N HIS A 43 -12.15 19.62 0.05
CA HIS A 43 -11.63 20.85 -0.54
C HIS A 43 -10.21 21.18 -0.03
N LEU A 44 -9.92 20.92 1.25
CA LEU A 44 -8.57 21.15 1.80
C LEU A 44 -7.55 20.22 1.14
N TYR A 45 -7.90 18.93 0.95
CA TYR A 45 -7.05 18.01 0.22
C TYR A 45 -6.83 18.43 -1.23
N GLN A 46 -7.88 18.86 -1.93
CA GLN A 46 -7.77 19.31 -3.32
C GLN A 46 -6.86 20.53 -3.46
N LEU A 47 -6.90 21.49 -2.53
CA LEU A 47 -5.99 22.62 -2.50
C LEU A 47 -4.54 22.20 -2.28
N ALA A 48 -4.29 21.34 -1.29
CA ALA A 48 -2.96 20.79 -1.03
C ALA A 48 -2.42 19.99 -2.24
N LYS A 49 -3.26 19.14 -2.84
CA LYS A 49 -2.93 18.40 -4.06
C LYS A 49 -2.58 19.33 -5.21
N SER A 50 -3.39 20.39 -5.43
CA SER A 50 -3.13 21.35 -6.50
C SER A 50 -1.73 21.96 -6.36
N ALA A 51 -1.34 22.38 -5.17
CA ALA A 51 0.00 22.91 -4.91
C ALA A 51 1.10 21.86 -5.12
N LEU A 52 0.92 20.64 -4.60
CA LEU A 52 1.89 19.53 -4.74
C LEU A 52 2.06 19.07 -6.19
N PHE A 53 1.01 19.17 -7.01
CA PHE A 53 1.07 18.73 -8.41
C PHE A 53 1.85 19.68 -9.32
N HIS A 54 2.17 20.89 -8.88
CA HIS A 54 3.12 21.78 -9.57
C HIS A 54 4.59 21.39 -9.32
N LEU A 55 4.86 20.57 -8.29
CA LEU A 55 6.21 20.10 -7.99
C LEU A 55 6.53 18.83 -8.79
N ASP A 56 7.82 18.57 -8.95
CA ASP A 56 8.29 17.25 -9.40
C ASP A 56 7.64 16.13 -8.57
N PRO A 57 7.16 15.03 -9.20
CA PRO A 57 6.40 14.00 -8.51
C PRO A 57 7.14 13.37 -7.32
N GLU A 58 8.44 13.12 -7.44
CA GLU A 58 9.24 12.49 -6.39
C GLU A 58 9.53 13.47 -5.24
N ARG A 59 9.72 14.76 -5.55
CA ARG A 59 9.83 15.82 -4.52
C ARG A 59 8.52 16.01 -3.77
N ALA A 60 7.38 16.03 -4.48
CA ALA A 60 6.06 16.12 -3.88
C ALA A 60 5.81 14.93 -2.93
N HIS A 61 6.18 13.72 -3.33
CA HIS A 61 6.10 12.52 -2.49
C HIS A 61 6.92 12.68 -1.20
N SER A 62 8.21 13.04 -1.31
CA SER A 62 9.08 13.21 -0.15
C SER A 62 8.58 14.29 0.81
N LEU A 63 8.10 15.42 0.28
CA LEU A 63 7.53 16.51 1.05
C LEU A 63 6.25 16.09 1.79
N THR A 64 5.38 15.33 1.10
CA THR A 64 4.14 14.79 1.70
C THR A 64 4.44 13.86 2.87
N LEU A 65 5.36 12.91 2.71
CA LEU A 65 5.74 12.00 3.79
C LEU A 65 6.39 12.75 4.98
N ALA A 66 7.25 13.73 4.70
CA ALA A 66 7.82 14.56 5.76
C ALA A 66 6.75 15.35 6.51
N GLY A 67 5.78 15.92 5.80
CA GLY A 67 4.63 16.62 6.37
C GLY A 67 3.75 15.71 7.22
N LEU A 68 3.47 14.48 6.76
CA LEU A 68 2.69 13.48 7.51
C LEU A 68 3.40 13.08 8.82
N ARG A 69 4.71 12.82 8.78
CA ARG A 69 5.49 12.52 9.99
C ARG A 69 5.50 13.68 10.98
N MET A 70 5.59 14.92 10.48
CA MET A 70 5.53 16.09 11.35
C MET A 70 4.13 16.26 11.97
N ALA A 71 3.08 16.09 11.18
CA ALA A 71 1.69 16.17 11.66
C ALA A 71 1.37 15.06 12.68
N GLU A 72 1.92 13.86 12.48
CA GLU A 72 1.81 12.76 13.44
C GLU A 72 2.48 13.10 14.76
N ARG A 73 3.74 13.56 14.75
CA ARG A 73 4.47 14.00 15.96
C ARG A 73 3.78 15.10 16.74
N LEU A 74 3.04 15.98 16.04
CA LEU A 74 2.27 17.07 16.63
C LEU A 74 0.83 16.67 17.01
N ASN A 75 0.45 15.39 16.86
CA ASN A 75 -0.91 14.86 17.05
C ASN A 75 -1.98 15.62 16.23
N LEU A 76 -1.62 16.13 15.05
CA LEU A 76 -2.55 16.88 14.18
C LEU A 76 -3.30 15.98 13.20
N LEU A 77 -2.87 14.75 12.98
CA LEU A 77 -3.48 13.86 11.98
C LEU A 77 -4.90 13.47 12.32
N SER A 78 -5.25 13.33 13.60
CA SER A 78 -6.62 13.07 14.04
C SER A 78 -7.59 14.22 13.75
N LEU A 79 -7.07 15.44 13.53
CA LEU A 79 -7.86 16.59 13.07
C LEU A 79 -8.08 16.56 11.55
N LEU A 80 -7.20 15.88 10.82
CA LEU A 80 -7.22 15.79 9.35
C LEU A 80 -7.94 14.53 8.86
N ALA A 81 -7.92 13.46 9.65
CA ALA A 81 -8.60 12.22 9.36
C ALA A 81 -9.86 12.12 10.22
N GLY A 82 -11.01 11.88 9.61
CA GLY A 82 -12.21 11.50 10.34
C GLY A 82 -12.01 10.20 11.13
N PRO A 83 -13.01 9.78 11.92
CA PRO A 83 -12.93 8.50 12.64
C PRO A 83 -12.72 7.36 11.67
N ARG A 84 -11.83 6.41 12.03
CA ARG A 84 -11.61 5.21 11.23
C ARG A 84 -12.92 4.43 11.12
N VAL A 85 -13.24 3.95 9.94
CA VAL A 85 -14.35 3.02 9.73
C VAL A 85 -13.96 1.66 10.31
N GLU A 86 -14.73 1.15 11.24
CA GLU A 86 -14.56 -0.19 11.81
C GLU A 86 -15.36 -1.20 10.98
N ASP A 87 -14.67 -2.18 10.42
CA ASP A 87 -15.19 -3.33 9.69
C ASP A 87 -14.24 -4.52 9.93
N PRO A 88 -14.19 -5.02 11.19
CA PRO A 88 -13.20 -6.03 11.57
C PRO A 88 -13.40 -7.34 10.80
N VAL A 89 -12.35 -7.84 10.18
CA VAL A 89 -12.34 -9.10 9.44
C VAL A 89 -11.07 -9.89 9.74
N THR A 90 -11.19 -11.22 9.76
CA THR A 90 -10.02 -12.10 9.89
C THR A 90 -9.66 -12.67 8.52
N VAL A 91 -8.44 -12.40 8.06
CA VAL A 91 -7.87 -12.89 6.79
C VAL A 91 -6.46 -13.39 7.07
N MET A 92 -6.05 -14.54 6.53
CA MET A 92 -4.73 -15.14 6.79
C MET A 92 -4.43 -15.35 8.29
N GLY A 93 -5.45 -15.54 9.13
CA GLY A 93 -5.31 -15.60 10.60
C GLY A 93 -5.10 -14.27 11.31
N LEU A 94 -4.99 -13.16 10.57
CA LEU A 94 -4.78 -11.81 11.09
C LEU A 94 -6.10 -11.04 11.21
N LYS A 95 -6.25 -10.25 12.27
CA LYS A 95 -7.44 -9.40 12.49
C LYS A 95 -7.21 -8.01 11.92
N PHE A 96 -7.87 -7.69 10.82
CA PHE A 96 -7.85 -6.38 10.19
C PHE A 96 -8.96 -5.51 10.76
N PRO A 97 -8.70 -4.27 11.19
CA PRO A 97 -9.76 -3.37 11.70
C PRO A 97 -10.73 -2.89 10.62
N ASN A 98 -10.29 -2.84 9.37
CA ASN A 98 -11.12 -2.72 8.15
C ASN A 98 -10.36 -3.28 6.94
N ARG A 99 -11.07 -3.40 5.81
CA ARG A 99 -10.57 -4.07 4.60
C ARG A 99 -9.77 -3.19 3.65
N VAL A 100 -9.45 -1.94 4.02
CA VAL A 100 -8.75 -0.99 3.15
C VAL A 100 -7.33 -0.76 3.64
N GLY A 101 -6.35 -1.07 2.81
CA GLY A 101 -4.94 -0.91 3.09
C GLY A 101 -4.22 0.03 2.15
N LEU A 102 -3.01 0.41 2.56
CA LEU A 102 -2.04 1.13 1.74
C LEU A 102 -1.13 0.14 1.03
N ALA A 103 -1.00 0.27 -0.30
CA ALA A 103 -0.11 -0.58 -1.08
C ALA A 103 1.37 -0.20 -0.89
N ALA A 104 2.26 -1.19 -1.00
CA ALA A 104 3.71 -0.99 -1.01
C ALA A 104 4.16 0.02 -2.07
N GLY A 105 5.28 0.68 -1.80
CA GLY A 105 5.85 1.73 -2.66
C GLY A 105 5.51 3.16 -2.23
N MET A 106 4.52 3.35 -1.34
CA MET A 106 4.21 4.65 -0.77
C MET A 106 5.18 4.98 0.38
N ASP A 107 5.34 4.09 1.34
CA ASP A 107 6.33 4.20 2.42
C ASP A 107 7.48 3.22 2.20
N LYS A 108 8.46 3.61 1.36
CA LYS A 108 9.60 2.78 1.00
C LYS A 108 10.64 2.65 2.12
N GLU A 109 10.60 3.58 3.07
CA GLU A 109 11.53 3.64 4.19
C GLU A 109 10.94 3.06 5.47
N ALA A 110 9.64 2.68 5.46
CA ALA A 110 8.91 2.17 6.61
C ALA A 110 8.92 3.13 7.83
N ASN A 111 8.84 4.43 7.58
CA ASN A 111 8.97 5.45 8.62
C ASN A 111 7.74 6.39 8.75
N THR A 112 6.64 6.06 8.06
CA THR A 112 5.41 6.87 8.04
C THR A 112 4.16 6.04 8.41
N ILE A 113 4.34 4.82 8.92
CA ILE A 113 3.32 3.80 9.18
C ILE A 113 2.18 4.35 10.05
N ALA A 114 2.51 4.92 11.21
CA ALA A 114 1.52 5.44 12.15
C ALA A 114 0.65 6.55 11.54
N ALA A 115 1.27 7.43 10.73
CA ALA A 115 0.54 8.48 10.04
C ALA A 115 -0.52 7.91 9.08
N PHE A 116 -0.21 6.87 8.32
CA PHE A 116 -1.20 6.21 7.46
C PHE A 116 -2.30 5.51 8.26
N GLY A 117 -1.97 4.90 9.40
CA GLY A 117 -2.97 4.37 10.32
C GLY A 117 -3.97 5.44 10.79
N HIS A 118 -3.49 6.62 11.14
CA HIS A 118 -4.33 7.78 11.50
C HIS A 118 -5.20 8.28 10.33
N LEU A 119 -4.79 8.07 9.08
CA LEU A 119 -5.60 8.42 7.90
C LEU A 119 -6.71 7.39 7.59
N GLY A 120 -6.91 6.38 8.43
CA GLY A 120 -8.02 5.45 8.36
C GLY A 120 -7.71 4.10 7.72
N PHE A 121 -6.48 3.87 7.26
CA PHE A 121 -6.08 2.57 6.73
C PHE A 121 -6.16 1.47 7.82
N GLY A 122 -6.79 0.35 7.50
CA GLY A 122 -6.84 -0.83 8.35
C GLY A 122 -5.53 -1.61 8.35
N PHE A 123 -4.75 -1.48 7.29
CA PHE A 123 -3.42 -2.07 7.18
C PHE A 123 -2.51 -1.24 6.27
N VAL A 124 -1.21 -1.38 6.48
CA VAL A 124 -0.19 -0.65 5.72
C VAL A 124 0.85 -1.65 5.23
N GLU A 125 1.15 -1.63 3.95
CA GLU A 125 2.26 -2.39 3.38
C GLU A 125 3.42 -1.45 3.06
N VAL A 126 4.54 -1.65 3.76
CA VAL A 126 5.77 -0.85 3.60
C VAL A 126 6.75 -1.49 2.63
N GLY A 127 7.72 -0.74 2.18
CA GLY A 127 8.73 -1.20 1.24
C GLY A 127 8.35 -0.84 -0.20
N THR A 128 8.89 -1.54 -1.17
CA THR A 128 9.65 -2.80 -1.19
C THR A 128 11.06 -2.59 -0.61
N LEU A 129 11.46 -3.50 0.26
CA LEU A 129 12.80 -3.56 0.85
C LEU A 129 13.64 -4.66 0.18
N THR A 130 14.93 -4.45 0.10
CA THR A 130 15.92 -5.41 -0.44
C THR A 130 17.01 -5.65 0.58
N PRO A 131 17.80 -6.74 0.53
CA PRO A 131 18.83 -7.02 1.50
C PRO A 131 19.78 -5.83 1.73
N ARG A 132 20.26 -5.24 0.65
CA ARG A 132 21.13 -4.06 0.69
C ARG A 132 20.38 -2.82 0.21
N PRO A 133 20.72 -1.61 0.70
CA PRO A 133 20.17 -0.36 0.17
C PRO A 133 20.50 -0.21 -1.31
N GLN A 134 19.56 0.39 -2.06
CA GLN A 134 19.79 0.69 -3.47
C GLN A 134 19.10 1.99 -3.90
N PRO A 135 19.72 2.80 -4.78
CA PRO A 135 19.20 4.10 -5.19
C PRO A 135 18.02 4.00 -6.18
N GLY A 136 17.80 2.84 -6.78
CA GLY A 136 16.85 2.66 -7.89
C GLY A 136 17.40 3.14 -9.24
N ASN A 137 16.50 3.40 -10.18
CA ASN A 137 16.85 3.85 -11.53
C ASN A 137 17.17 5.36 -11.57
N PRO A 138 17.88 5.85 -12.61
CA PRO A 138 18.12 7.28 -12.80
C PRO A 138 16.83 8.11 -12.87
N LYS A 139 16.89 9.36 -12.46
CA LYS A 139 15.80 10.35 -12.58
C LYS A 139 15.87 11.08 -13.92
N PRO A 140 14.71 11.55 -14.48
CA PRO A 140 13.35 11.42 -13.95
C PRO A 140 12.82 9.98 -14.12
N ARG A 141 12.01 9.51 -13.17
CA ARG A 141 11.53 8.11 -13.10
C ARG A 141 10.09 7.97 -12.58
N LEU A 142 9.39 9.09 -12.47
CA LEU A 142 8.00 9.14 -12.00
C LEU A 142 7.25 10.23 -12.76
N PHE A 143 6.18 9.86 -13.48
CA PHE A 143 5.44 10.73 -14.38
C PHE A 143 3.96 10.66 -14.08
N ARG A 144 3.29 11.83 -13.96
CA ARG A 144 1.85 11.92 -13.75
C ARG A 144 1.14 12.14 -15.08
N CYS A 145 0.16 11.31 -15.38
CA CYS A 145 -0.80 11.50 -16.46
C CYS A 145 -2.08 12.04 -15.84
N ILE A 146 -2.10 13.36 -15.56
CA ILE A 146 -3.13 13.99 -14.72
C ILE A 146 -4.54 13.85 -15.31
N PRO A 147 -4.80 14.14 -16.61
CA PRO A 147 -6.14 13.97 -17.19
C PRO A 147 -6.66 12.53 -17.08
N GLN A 148 -5.80 11.55 -17.21
CA GLN A 148 -6.13 10.12 -17.14
C GLN A 148 -6.11 9.57 -15.72
N GLN A 149 -5.80 10.41 -14.73
CA GLN A 149 -5.64 9.98 -13.32
C GLN A 149 -4.71 8.77 -13.19
N ALA A 150 -3.57 8.84 -13.85
CA ALA A 150 -2.60 7.74 -13.93
C ALA A 150 -1.18 8.19 -13.57
N ILE A 151 -0.33 7.21 -13.30
CA ILE A 151 1.09 7.41 -13.00
C ILE A 151 1.89 6.35 -13.73
N ILE A 152 2.94 6.77 -14.45
CA ILE A 152 3.95 5.89 -15.00
C ILE A 152 5.21 6.01 -14.14
N ASN A 153 5.80 4.88 -13.75
CA ASN A 153 7.00 4.87 -12.93
C ASN A 153 7.98 3.79 -13.37
N HIS A 154 9.28 4.11 -13.30
CA HIS A 154 10.37 3.14 -13.38
C HIS A 154 11.35 3.33 -12.21
N MET A 155 10.82 3.35 -11.00
CA MET A 155 11.57 3.65 -9.77
C MET A 155 12.76 2.72 -9.53
N GLY A 156 12.65 1.42 -9.86
CA GLY A 156 13.73 0.45 -9.70
C GLY A 156 13.96 0.02 -8.25
N ILE A 157 12.91 0.01 -7.44
CA ILE A 157 12.92 -0.44 -6.03
C ILE A 157 13.99 0.31 -5.20
N ASN A 158 13.97 1.64 -5.25
CA ASN A 158 14.80 2.46 -4.37
C ASN A 158 14.36 2.31 -2.92
N ASN A 159 15.29 1.93 -2.03
CA ASN A 159 14.98 1.67 -0.62
C ASN A 159 16.25 1.72 0.24
N PRO A 160 16.13 1.85 1.59
CA PRO A 160 17.25 1.95 2.50
C PRO A 160 17.89 0.61 2.90
N GLY A 161 17.43 -0.52 2.35
CA GLY A 161 17.78 -1.86 2.81
C GLY A 161 16.87 -2.38 3.92
N ILE A 162 16.83 -3.71 4.07
CA ILE A 162 15.91 -4.38 5.01
C ILE A 162 16.23 -4.00 6.47
N ASP A 163 17.52 -3.94 6.86
CA ASP A 163 17.91 -3.65 8.22
C ASP A 163 17.41 -2.28 8.67
N ARG A 164 17.59 -1.25 7.83
CA ARG A 164 17.09 0.09 8.13
C ARG A 164 15.57 0.16 8.13
N GLY A 165 14.90 -0.59 7.27
CA GLY A 165 13.45 -0.73 7.27
C GLY A 165 12.94 -1.32 8.59
N VAL A 166 13.56 -2.40 9.06
CA VAL A 166 13.25 -3.05 10.35
C VAL A 166 13.47 -2.10 11.52
N GLU A 167 14.60 -1.39 11.57
CA GLU A 167 14.85 -0.36 12.61
C GLU A 167 13.73 0.70 12.64
N ASN A 168 13.31 1.19 11.49
CA ASN A 168 12.25 2.20 11.39
C ASN A 168 10.90 1.64 11.85
N ILE A 169 10.59 0.37 11.56
CA ILE A 169 9.37 -0.31 12.04
C ILE A 169 9.40 -0.44 13.56
N GLN A 170 10.52 -0.88 14.14
CA GLN A 170 10.67 -1.11 15.59
C GLN A 170 10.46 0.17 16.42
N VAL A 171 10.81 1.34 15.89
CA VAL A 171 10.60 2.62 16.58
C VAL A 171 9.22 3.21 16.32
N THR A 172 8.41 2.61 15.45
CA THR A 172 7.04 3.05 15.17
C THR A 172 6.15 2.79 16.38
N LYS A 173 5.42 3.83 16.81
CA LYS A 173 4.45 3.78 17.91
C LYS A 173 3.06 4.09 17.38
N ASN A 174 2.03 3.70 18.16
CA ASN A 174 0.63 4.10 17.91
C ASN A 174 0.05 3.64 16.56
N PHE A 175 0.56 2.56 15.99
CA PHE A 175 -0.09 1.91 14.86
C PHE A 175 -0.97 0.75 15.34
N HIS A 176 -2.28 0.82 15.05
CA HIS A 176 -3.30 -0.15 15.46
C HIS A 176 -3.95 -0.80 14.23
N GLY A 177 -3.14 -1.26 13.32
CA GLY A 177 -3.52 -1.97 12.10
C GLY A 177 -2.62 -3.18 11.87
N VAL A 178 -2.76 -3.82 10.73
CA VAL A 178 -1.91 -4.92 10.29
C VAL A 178 -0.76 -4.36 9.44
N LEU A 179 0.46 -4.77 9.73
CA LEU A 179 1.66 -4.32 9.02
C LEU A 179 2.19 -5.39 8.07
N GLY A 180 2.15 -5.11 6.79
CA GLY A 180 2.83 -5.89 5.77
C GLY A 180 4.22 -5.34 5.45
N VAL A 181 5.19 -6.23 5.25
CA VAL A 181 6.52 -5.87 4.75
C VAL A 181 6.72 -6.47 3.37
N ASN A 182 6.85 -5.61 2.37
CA ASN A 182 7.08 -6.02 0.98
C ASN A 182 8.58 -6.15 0.74
N ILE A 183 9.01 -7.30 0.20
CA ILE A 183 10.43 -7.62 -0.03
C ILE A 183 10.71 -7.99 -1.49
N SER A 184 11.93 -7.76 -1.94
CA SER A 184 12.43 -8.17 -3.25
C SER A 184 13.93 -8.42 -3.23
N LYS A 185 14.43 -9.05 -4.30
CA LYS A 185 15.89 -9.13 -4.51
C LYS A 185 16.49 -7.76 -4.87
N ASN A 186 17.76 -7.57 -4.60
CA ASN A 186 18.51 -6.43 -5.14
C ASN A 186 18.55 -6.46 -6.68
N LYS A 187 18.57 -5.31 -7.31
CA LYS A 187 18.65 -5.16 -8.77
C LYS A 187 19.89 -5.87 -9.36
N VAL A 188 20.99 -5.81 -8.64
CA VAL A 188 22.29 -6.38 -9.09
C VAL A 188 22.40 -7.88 -8.85
N THR A 189 21.53 -8.48 -8.03
CA THR A 189 21.52 -9.92 -7.76
C THR A 189 20.95 -10.66 -8.99
N PRO A 190 21.66 -11.63 -9.58
CA PRO A 190 21.14 -12.45 -10.67
C PRO A 190 19.88 -13.23 -10.24
N ASN A 191 19.00 -13.56 -11.20
CA ASN A 191 17.80 -14.36 -10.89
C ASN A 191 18.13 -15.74 -10.31
N ALA A 192 19.23 -16.35 -10.69
CA ALA A 192 19.68 -17.64 -10.14
C ALA A 192 20.00 -17.56 -8.64
N GLU A 193 20.32 -16.38 -8.11
CA GLU A 193 20.64 -16.13 -6.70
C GLU A 193 19.50 -15.42 -5.96
N ALA A 194 18.38 -15.16 -6.63
CA ALA A 194 17.27 -14.36 -6.10
C ALA A 194 16.72 -14.92 -4.79
N ASN A 195 16.64 -16.24 -4.67
CA ASN A 195 16.08 -16.91 -3.49
C ASN A 195 16.83 -16.53 -2.21
N HIS A 196 18.16 -16.40 -2.29
CA HIS A 196 18.96 -15.98 -1.13
C HIS A 196 18.55 -14.60 -0.62
N ASP A 197 18.33 -13.63 -1.53
CA ASP A 197 17.90 -12.29 -1.17
C ASP A 197 16.51 -12.29 -0.52
N TYR A 198 15.56 -13.05 -1.08
CA TYR A 198 14.21 -13.16 -0.52
C TYR A 198 14.20 -13.83 0.85
N VAL A 199 14.92 -14.93 1.04
CA VAL A 199 15.03 -15.64 2.33
C VAL A 199 15.68 -14.72 3.39
N SER A 200 16.74 -14.00 3.02
CA SER A 200 17.42 -13.06 3.91
C SER A 200 16.47 -11.94 4.37
N CYS A 201 15.71 -11.32 3.44
CA CYS A 201 14.74 -10.31 3.79
C CYS A 201 13.57 -10.88 4.62
N PHE A 202 13.12 -12.10 4.32
CA PHE A 202 12.04 -12.76 5.06
C PHE A 202 12.41 -12.97 6.53
N ARG A 203 13.63 -13.49 6.78
CA ARG A 203 14.18 -13.64 8.13
C ARG A 203 14.25 -12.31 8.88
N ALA A 204 14.80 -11.28 8.23
CA ALA A 204 14.95 -9.97 8.86
C ALA A 204 13.60 -9.31 9.19
N ALA A 205 12.56 -9.53 8.37
CA ALA A 205 11.22 -8.98 8.59
C ALA A 205 10.39 -9.77 9.61
N TRP A 206 10.80 -11.00 9.97
CA TRP A 206 9.99 -11.95 10.74
C TRP A 206 9.42 -11.38 12.04
N ASP A 207 10.24 -10.70 12.84
CA ASP A 207 9.84 -10.22 14.16
C ASP A 207 8.98 -8.95 14.12
N VAL A 208 8.98 -8.23 12.99
CA VAL A 208 8.34 -6.91 12.89
C VAL A 208 7.12 -6.89 11.95
N ALA A 209 7.01 -7.85 11.04
CA ALA A 209 5.91 -7.91 10.08
C ALA A 209 4.76 -8.76 10.62
N ASP A 210 3.50 -8.36 10.39
CA ASP A 210 2.34 -9.23 10.58
C ASP A 210 2.18 -10.18 9.39
N TYR A 211 2.52 -9.76 8.17
CA TYR A 211 2.68 -10.60 6.98
C TYR A 211 3.82 -10.10 6.10
N VAL A 212 4.38 -10.96 5.26
CA VAL A 212 5.44 -10.58 4.32
C VAL A 212 4.97 -10.81 2.89
N THR A 213 5.15 -9.78 2.04
CA THR A 213 4.83 -9.85 0.61
C THR A 213 6.09 -10.01 -0.23
N VAL A 214 6.13 -11.05 -1.04
CA VAL A 214 7.16 -11.29 -2.05
C VAL A 214 6.81 -10.57 -3.35
N ASN A 215 7.59 -9.56 -3.70
CA ASN A 215 7.43 -8.81 -4.94
C ASN A 215 8.38 -9.37 -6.02
N PHE A 216 7.89 -10.26 -6.84
CA PHE A 216 8.62 -10.91 -7.93
C PHE A 216 8.11 -10.52 -9.33
N SER A 217 7.23 -9.52 -9.40
CA SER A 217 6.53 -9.11 -10.63
C SER A 217 6.74 -7.64 -11.02
N CYS A 218 7.67 -6.92 -10.36
CA CYS A 218 7.91 -5.50 -10.64
C CYS A 218 8.54 -5.30 -12.03
N PRO A 219 7.91 -4.55 -12.95
CA PRO A 219 8.43 -4.34 -14.29
C PRO A 219 9.67 -3.42 -14.33
N ASN A 220 10.02 -2.80 -13.22
CA ASN A 220 11.08 -1.79 -13.12
C ASN A 220 12.46 -2.37 -12.77
N VAL A 221 12.55 -3.69 -12.60
CA VAL A 221 13.79 -4.43 -12.40
C VAL A 221 13.94 -5.41 -13.56
N PRO A 222 15.07 -5.37 -14.30
CA PRO A 222 15.28 -6.26 -15.43
C PRO A 222 15.09 -7.72 -15.06
N ASN A 223 14.38 -8.45 -15.90
CA ASN A 223 14.16 -9.91 -15.80
C ASN A 223 13.45 -10.39 -14.52
N LEU A 224 13.03 -9.50 -13.61
CA LEU A 224 12.34 -9.91 -12.38
C LEU A 224 11.06 -10.71 -12.68
N GLN A 225 10.36 -10.37 -13.77
CA GLN A 225 9.15 -11.07 -14.19
C GLN A 225 9.40 -12.54 -14.62
N GLU A 226 10.63 -12.91 -14.94
CA GLU A 226 11.00 -14.31 -15.22
C GLU A 226 10.83 -15.20 -13.99
N LEU A 227 10.92 -14.62 -12.77
CA LEU A 227 10.64 -15.35 -11.54
C LEU A 227 9.17 -15.75 -11.38
N ALA A 228 8.28 -15.15 -12.17
CA ALA A 228 6.86 -15.51 -12.22
C ALA A 228 6.55 -16.71 -13.14
N GLN A 229 7.55 -17.34 -13.76
CA GLN A 229 7.38 -18.64 -14.40
C GLN A 229 7.10 -19.70 -13.33
N ALA A 230 6.21 -20.65 -13.63
CA ALA A 230 5.71 -21.61 -12.66
C ALA A 230 6.82 -22.37 -11.90
N ASP A 231 7.82 -22.90 -12.62
CA ASP A 231 8.92 -23.67 -12.00
C ASP A 231 9.78 -22.79 -11.07
N THR A 232 10.10 -21.58 -11.52
CA THR A 232 10.90 -20.62 -10.73
C THR A 232 10.13 -20.15 -9.50
N ALA A 233 8.83 -19.84 -9.66
CA ALA A 233 7.95 -19.44 -8.58
C ALA A 233 7.77 -20.59 -7.56
N ALA A 234 7.60 -21.83 -8.03
CA ALA A 234 7.50 -23.01 -7.16
C ALA A 234 8.77 -23.20 -6.33
N HIS A 235 9.96 -23.07 -6.96
CA HIS A 235 11.22 -23.22 -6.25
C HIS A 235 11.42 -22.13 -5.18
N LEU A 236 11.18 -20.86 -5.52
CA LEU A 236 11.26 -19.74 -4.58
C LEU A 236 10.27 -19.92 -3.41
N LEU A 237 9.01 -20.23 -3.74
CA LEU A 237 7.96 -20.38 -2.74
C LEU A 237 8.21 -21.57 -1.81
N SER A 238 8.69 -22.71 -2.34
CA SER A 238 9.07 -23.88 -1.54
C SER A 238 10.17 -23.55 -0.52
N GLN A 239 11.19 -22.80 -0.91
CA GLN A 239 12.24 -22.36 0.02
C GLN A 239 11.71 -21.39 1.10
N LEU A 240 10.87 -20.43 0.71
CA LEU A 240 10.27 -19.50 1.66
C LEU A 240 9.30 -20.18 2.63
N LYS A 241 8.51 -21.17 2.17
CA LYS A 241 7.61 -21.96 3.03
C LYS A 241 8.40 -22.86 4.00
N SER A 242 9.52 -23.44 3.55
CA SER A 242 10.45 -24.17 4.43
C SER A 242 11.03 -23.26 5.51
N GLU A 243 11.46 -22.06 5.14
CA GLU A 243 11.96 -21.07 6.09
C GLU A 243 10.87 -20.58 7.06
N GLN A 244 9.64 -20.34 6.55
CA GLN A 244 8.47 -20.00 7.38
C GLN A 244 8.20 -21.08 8.43
N ALA A 245 8.27 -22.35 8.05
CA ALA A 245 8.06 -23.48 8.98
C ALA A 245 9.15 -23.53 10.06
N ASN A 246 10.42 -23.33 9.68
CA ASN A 246 11.54 -23.30 10.62
C ASN A 246 11.37 -22.16 11.64
N LEU A 247 11.19 -20.92 11.16
CA LEU A 247 11.02 -19.74 12.03
C LEU A 247 9.77 -19.86 12.90
N SER A 248 8.68 -20.43 12.38
CA SER A 248 7.47 -20.66 13.15
C SER A 248 7.68 -21.67 14.28
N SER A 249 8.43 -22.75 14.02
CA SER A 249 8.82 -23.73 15.04
C SER A 249 9.68 -23.11 16.13
N ASP A 250 10.65 -22.27 15.74
CA ASP A 250 11.63 -21.69 16.65
C ASP A 250 11.01 -20.59 17.55
N THR A 251 10.07 -19.81 16.99
CA THR A 251 9.51 -18.61 17.66
C THR A 251 8.11 -18.81 18.20
N GLY A 252 7.39 -19.87 17.81
CA GLY A 252 5.98 -20.07 18.13
C GLY A 252 5.05 -19.07 17.44
N ARG A 253 5.55 -18.26 16.48
CA ARG A 253 4.82 -17.24 15.74
C ARG A 253 4.62 -17.70 14.29
N TYR A 254 3.46 -17.40 13.71
CA TYR A 254 3.21 -17.60 12.28
C TYR A 254 3.09 -16.25 11.58
N VAL A 255 3.90 -16.02 10.55
CA VAL A 255 3.86 -14.83 9.70
C VAL A 255 3.44 -15.25 8.29
N PRO A 256 2.23 -14.90 7.85
CA PRO A 256 1.73 -15.25 6.51
C PRO A 256 2.64 -14.75 5.39
N LEU A 257 2.82 -15.59 4.39
CA LEU A 257 3.58 -15.32 3.17
C LEU A 257 2.61 -14.99 2.03
N VAL A 258 2.80 -13.83 1.41
CA VAL A 258 1.93 -13.31 0.34
C VAL A 258 2.75 -13.10 -0.93
N MET A 259 2.22 -13.49 -2.09
CA MET A 259 2.84 -13.23 -3.40
C MET A 259 2.12 -12.06 -4.09
N LYS A 260 2.87 -11.19 -4.81
CA LYS A 260 2.27 -10.09 -5.60
C LYS A 260 2.49 -10.28 -7.08
N VAL A 261 1.41 -10.49 -7.83
CA VAL A 261 1.43 -10.84 -9.25
C VAL A 261 1.30 -9.64 -10.19
N SER A 262 1.72 -9.83 -11.45
CA SER A 262 1.55 -8.86 -12.53
C SER A 262 0.14 -8.93 -13.12
N PRO A 263 -0.40 -7.81 -13.65
CA PRO A 263 -1.63 -7.84 -14.45
C PRO A 263 -1.38 -8.26 -15.90
N ASP A 264 -0.11 -8.40 -16.31
CA ASP A 264 0.29 -8.69 -17.69
C ASP A 264 0.60 -10.18 -17.87
N MET A 265 -0.30 -11.04 -17.40
CA MET A 265 -0.17 -12.49 -17.44
C MET A 265 -1.21 -13.11 -18.38
N SER A 266 -0.82 -14.16 -19.10
CA SER A 266 -1.75 -14.97 -19.87
C SER A 266 -2.58 -15.89 -18.97
N GLU A 267 -3.76 -16.31 -19.45
CA GLU A 267 -4.61 -17.27 -18.73
C GLU A 267 -3.85 -18.56 -18.36
N ARG A 268 -2.99 -19.04 -19.26
CA ARG A 268 -2.13 -20.20 -19.01
C ARG A 268 -1.18 -19.98 -17.83
N GLN A 269 -0.49 -18.84 -17.78
CA GLN A 269 0.42 -18.51 -16.67
C GLN A 269 -0.35 -18.39 -15.35
N ILE A 270 -1.54 -17.81 -15.37
CA ILE A 270 -2.41 -17.72 -14.18
C ILE A 270 -2.78 -19.11 -13.70
N ALA A 271 -3.22 -20.00 -14.60
CA ALA A 271 -3.60 -21.37 -14.25
C ALA A 271 -2.41 -22.17 -13.67
N GLU A 272 -1.23 -22.06 -14.28
CA GLU A 272 0.00 -22.71 -13.79
C GLU A 272 0.38 -22.19 -12.39
N LEU A 273 0.32 -20.87 -12.16
CA LEU A 273 0.62 -20.28 -10.85
C LEU A 273 -0.43 -20.64 -9.79
N CYS A 274 -1.71 -20.75 -10.13
CA CYS A 274 -2.72 -21.22 -9.19
C CYS A 274 -2.36 -22.61 -8.65
N GLN A 275 -1.92 -23.54 -9.50
CA GLN A 275 -1.48 -24.87 -9.07
C GLN A 275 -0.25 -24.79 -8.15
N VAL A 276 0.72 -23.95 -8.48
CA VAL A 276 1.91 -23.74 -7.64
C VAL A 276 1.51 -23.20 -6.27
N PHE A 277 0.63 -22.19 -6.21
CA PHE A 277 0.22 -21.54 -4.98
C PHE A 277 -0.57 -22.47 -4.07
N LEU A 278 -1.49 -23.26 -4.65
CA LEU A 278 -2.24 -24.28 -3.92
C LEU A 278 -1.32 -25.40 -3.38
N ASN A 279 -0.44 -25.94 -4.23
CA ASN A 279 0.47 -27.01 -3.84
C ASN A 279 1.45 -26.58 -2.74
N CYS A 280 1.91 -25.32 -2.77
CA CYS A 280 2.80 -24.78 -1.76
C CYS A 280 2.08 -24.18 -0.55
N GLN A 281 0.75 -24.23 -0.49
CA GLN A 281 -0.05 -23.66 0.59
C GLN A 281 0.29 -22.19 0.86
N LEU A 282 0.26 -21.36 -0.19
CA LEU A 282 0.46 -19.91 -0.07
C LEU A 282 -0.62 -19.30 0.82
N ASP A 283 -0.24 -18.35 1.69
CA ASP A 283 -1.17 -17.77 2.66
C ASP A 283 -2.05 -16.65 2.09
N GLY A 284 -1.57 -15.96 1.05
CA GLY A 284 -2.32 -14.87 0.42
C GLY A 284 -1.73 -14.42 -0.91
N LEU A 285 -2.54 -13.73 -1.70
CA LEU A 285 -2.17 -13.21 -3.02
C LEU A 285 -2.51 -11.72 -3.14
N ILE A 286 -1.65 -10.93 -3.77
CA ILE A 286 -1.97 -9.53 -4.15
C ILE A 286 -2.13 -9.44 -5.65
N CYS A 287 -3.32 -9.10 -6.11
CA CYS A 287 -3.67 -8.78 -7.49
C CYS A 287 -4.04 -7.29 -7.62
N THR A 288 -3.18 -6.43 -8.22
CA THR A 288 -1.98 -6.72 -9.01
C THR A 288 -0.86 -5.70 -8.75
N ASN A 289 0.30 -5.89 -9.41
CA ASN A 289 1.31 -4.85 -9.61
C ASN A 289 0.84 -3.87 -10.72
N THR A 290 1.73 -3.00 -11.20
CA THR A 290 1.52 -2.10 -12.35
C THR A 290 1.62 -2.85 -13.67
N THR A 291 1.00 -2.30 -14.75
CA THR A 291 1.05 -2.87 -16.09
C THR A 291 2.11 -2.20 -16.96
N THR A 292 2.66 -2.94 -17.91
CA THR A 292 3.54 -2.42 -18.96
C THR A 292 2.76 -1.87 -20.16
N THR A 293 1.46 -2.12 -20.27
CA THR A 293 0.62 -1.55 -21.33
C THR A 293 0.44 -0.04 -21.14
N ARG A 294 -0.02 0.64 -22.19
CA ARG A 294 -0.27 2.08 -22.17
C ARG A 294 -1.74 2.41 -22.46
N GLU A 295 -2.59 1.41 -22.34
CA GLU A 295 -4.04 1.57 -22.55
C GLU A 295 -4.60 2.69 -21.66
N GLY A 296 -5.32 3.62 -22.31
CA GLY A 296 -5.93 4.77 -21.67
C GLY A 296 -4.99 5.96 -21.37
N VAL A 297 -3.70 5.87 -21.83
CA VAL A 297 -2.72 6.97 -21.73
C VAL A 297 -1.92 7.15 -23.03
N GLU A 298 -2.35 6.55 -24.13
CA GLU A 298 -1.62 6.48 -25.41
C GLU A 298 -1.20 7.87 -25.93
N ASP A 299 -2.10 8.84 -25.80
CA ASP A 299 -1.91 10.20 -26.29
C ASP A 299 -1.09 11.09 -25.31
N HIS A 300 -0.78 10.58 -24.11
CA HIS A 300 -0.03 11.35 -23.13
C HIS A 300 1.46 11.30 -23.42
N PRO A 301 2.23 12.44 -23.38
CA PRO A 301 3.67 12.44 -23.67
C PRO A 301 4.47 11.42 -22.85
N ALA A 302 4.09 11.18 -21.61
CA ALA A 302 4.74 10.19 -20.73
C ALA A 302 4.44 8.73 -21.13
N ALA A 303 3.54 8.45 -22.06
CA ALA A 303 3.28 7.08 -22.54
C ALA A 303 4.53 6.43 -23.19
N ARG A 304 5.47 7.26 -23.66
CA ARG A 304 6.74 6.81 -24.23
C ARG A 304 7.76 6.38 -23.18
N GLU A 305 7.53 6.75 -21.93
CA GLU A 305 8.43 6.40 -20.83
C GLU A 305 8.32 4.91 -20.50
N SER A 306 9.44 4.31 -20.15
CA SER A 306 9.50 2.93 -19.69
C SER A 306 8.89 2.78 -18.29
N GLY A 307 8.56 1.55 -17.88
CA GLY A 307 8.10 1.25 -16.53
C GLY A 307 6.63 0.87 -16.45
N GLY A 308 6.11 0.84 -15.22
CA GLY A 308 4.76 0.40 -14.91
C GLY A 308 3.75 1.54 -14.90
N LEU A 309 2.61 1.34 -15.54
CA LEU A 309 1.43 2.21 -15.48
C LEU A 309 0.53 1.78 -14.31
N SER A 310 0.14 2.75 -13.49
CA SER A 310 -0.86 2.61 -12.44
C SER A 310 -1.90 3.71 -12.55
N GLY A 311 -2.97 3.62 -11.78
CA GLY A 311 -4.05 4.59 -11.78
C GLY A 311 -5.32 4.05 -12.43
N LYS A 312 -6.23 4.96 -12.77
CA LYS A 312 -7.58 4.60 -13.24
C LYS A 312 -7.58 3.65 -14.44
N PRO A 313 -6.69 3.80 -15.45
CA PRO A 313 -6.66 2.89 -16.60
C PRO A 313 -6.37 1.42 -16.25
N LEU A 314 -5.69 1.15 -15.13
CA LEU A 314 -5.36 -0.21 -14.71
C LEU A 314 -6.57 -1.00 -14.17
N TYR A 315 -7.70 -0.35 -13.85
CA TYR A 315 -8.80 -0.96 -13.09
C TYR A 315 -9.34 -2.25 -13.71
N ASN A 316 -9.73 -2.21 -14.98
CA ASN A 316 -10.33 -3.37 -15.66
C ASN A 316 -9.36 -4.54 -15.76
N ARG A 317 -8.15 -4.30 -16.25
CA ARG A 317 -7.09 -5.33 -16.37
C ARG A 317 -6.76 -5.98 -15.02
N ALA A 318 -6.66 -5.17 -13.96
CA ALA A 318 -6.41 -5.68 -12.62
C ALA A 318 -7.60 -6.50 -12.07
N ASN A 319 -8.84 -6.17 -12.45
CA ASN A 319 -10.03 -6.97 -12.08
C ASN A 319 -10.07 -8.29 -12.85
N GLU A 320 -9.84 -8.27 -14.16
CA GLU A 320 -9.77 -9.48 -14.98
C GLU A 320 -8.75 -10.47 -14.42
N THR A 321 -7.57 -9.98 -14.07
CA THR A 321 -6.51 -10.80 -13.44
C THR A 321 -6.95 -11.32 -12.07
N LEU A 322 -7.59 -10.48 -11.26
CA LEU A 322 -8.10 -10.87 -9.93
C LEU A 322 -9.17 -11.96 -10.05
N GLU A 323 -10.15 -11.79 -10.92
CA GLU A 323 -11.23 -12.76 -11.18
C GLU A 323 -10.68 -14.10 -11.67
N ALA A 324 -9.68 -14.07 -12.56
CA ALA A 324 -9.03 -15.28 -13.05
C ALA A 324 -8.32 -16.05 -11.91
N PHE A 325 -7.58 -15.35 -11.04
CA PHE A 325 -6.98 -15.97 -9.85
C PHE A 325 -8.06 -16.45 -8.85
N ALA A 326 -9.08 -15.64 -8.56
CA ALA A 326 -10.16 -16.03 -7.65
C ALA A 326 -10.84 -17.31 -8.10
N LYS A 327 -11.09 -17.44 -9.41
CA LYS A 327 -11.62 -18.67 -10.01
C LYS A 327 -10.66 -19.86 -9.89
N GLY A 328 -9.37 -19.65 -10.18
CA GLY A 328 -8.36 -20.72 -10.16
C GLY A 328 -7.96 -21.18 -8.77
N LEU A 329 -8.09 -20.33 -7.76
CA LEU A 329 -7.76 -20.63 -6.36
C LEU A 329 -8.95 -21.14 -5.55
N HIS A 330 -10.15 -21.17 -6.11
CA HIS A 330 -11.38 -21.72 -5.51
C HIS A 330 -11.71 -21.23 -4.08
N GLY A 331 -11.22 -20.04 -3.71
CA GLY A 331 -11.41 -19.46 -2.37
C GLY A 331 -10.47 -20.01 -1.28
N GLU A 332 -9.54 -20.91 -1.61
CA GLU A 332 -8.59 -21.48 -0.64
C GLU A 332 -7.51 -20.48 -0.22
N ILE A 333 -7.14 -19.54 -1.10
CA ILE A 333 -6.15 -18.50 -0.84
C ILE A 333 -6.82 -17.13 -0.92
N PRO A 334 -6.84 -16.34 0.16
CA PRO A 334 -7.43 -15.00 0.13
C PRO A 334 -6.64 -14.04 -0.76
N ILE A 335 -7.37 -13.15 -1.44
CA ILE A 335 -6.79 -12.18 -2.38
C ILE A 335 -6.93 -10.76 -1.84
N ILE A 336 -5.85 -9.99 -1.92
CA ILE A 336 -5.84 -8.54 -1.71
C ILE A 336 -5.91 -7.86 -3.07
N GLY A 337 -7.04 -7.20 -3.37
CA GLY A 337 -7.26 -6.52 -4.64
C GLY A 337 -6.62 -5.14 -4.68
N THR A 338 -5.80 -4.86 -5.70
CA THR A 338 -5.21 -3.53 -5.90
C THR A 338 -5.21 -3.16 -7.39
N GLY A 339 -5.00 -1.88 -7.69
CA GLY A 339 -4.98 -1.34 -9.06
C GLY A 339 -6.29 -0.67 -9.47
N GLY A 340 -6.21 0.63 -9.75
CA GLY A 340 -7.28 1.42 -10.34
C GLY A 340 -8.42 1.85 -9.42
N ILE A 341 -8.34 1.69 -8.11
CA ILE A 341 -9.39 2.08 -7.16
C ILE A 341 -9.36 3.60 -6.97
N PHE A 342 -10.40 4.30 -7.44
CA PHE A 342 -10.57 5.76 -7.35
C PHE A 342 -11.88 6.18 -6.68
N THR A 343 -12.83 5.27 -6.57
CA THR A 343 -14.14 5.48 -5.95
C THR A 343 -14.44 4.37 -4.93
N ALA A 344 -15.49 4.56 -4.16
CA ALA A 344 -16.02 3.53 -3.26
C ALA A 344 -16.52 2.31 -4.04
N GLU A 345 -17.15 2.54 -5.19
CA GLU A 345 -17.65 1.49 -6.10
C GLU A 345 -16.49 0.66 -6.67
N ASP A 346 -15.37 1.28 -7.00
CA ASP A 346 -14.19 0.53 -7.46
C ASP A 346 -13.70 -0.44 -6.38
N ALA A 347 -13.68 0.01 -5.11
CA ALA A 347 -13.30 -0.85 -4.00
C ALA A 347 -14.28 -2.01 -3.78
N VAL A 348 -15.58 -1.74 -3.84
CA VAL A 348 -16.65 -2.76 -3.81
C VAL A 348 -16.52 -3.71 -5.00
N GLY A 349 -16.19 -3.19 -6.19
CA GLY A 349 -15.94 -3.98 -7.39
C GLY A 349 -14.83 -5.01 -7.20
N LYS A 350 -13.72 -4.65 -6.52
CA LYS A 350 -12.64 -5.59 -6.17
C LYS A 350 -13.12 -6.71 -5.26
N ILE A 351 -13.94 -6.39 -4.25
CA ILE A 351 -14.52 -7.41 -3.36
C ILE A 351 -15.44 -8.36 -4.14
N ARG A 352 -16.28 -7.82 -5.03
CA ARG A 352 -17.16 -8.65 -5.90
C ARG A 352 -16.38 -9.53 -6.87
N ALA A 353 -15.22 -9.07 -7.32
CA ALA A 353 -14.29 -9.83 -8.16
C ALA A 353 -13.56 -10.97 -7.41
N GLY A 354 -13.75 -11.09 -6.08
CA GLY A 354 -13.20 -12.16 -5.25
C GLY A 354 -12.11 -11.73 -4.27
N ALA A 355 -11.84 -10.42 -4.10
CA ALA A 355 -10.90 -9.95 -3.11
C ALA A 355 -11.50 -10.01 -1.69
N SER A 356 -10.66 -10.39 -0.70
CA SER A 356 -10.99 -10.31 0.74
C SER A 356 -10.65 -8.93 1.32
N LEU A 357 -9.61 -8.29 0.81
CA LEU A 357 -9.07 -6.98 1.20
C LEU A 357 -8.74 -6.15 -0.04
N VAL A 358 -8.60 -4.84 0.10
CA VAL A 358 -8.20 -3.96 -1.00
C VAL A 358 -7.03 -3.05 -0.59
N GLN A 359 -6.17 -2.68 -1.55
CA GLN A 359 -5.09 -1.72 -1.34
C GLN A 359 -5.22 -0.51 -2.27
N LEU A 360 -5.00 0.68 -1.72
CA LEU A 360 -4.97 1.94 -2.45
C LEU A 360 -3.54 2.40 -2.70
N TYR A 361 -3.27 2.99 -3.87
CA TYR A 361 -2.03 3.69 -4.21
C TYR A 361 -2.33 4.98 -4.99
N SER A 362 -2.47 4.92 -6.32
CA SER A 362 -2.69 6.09 -7.16
C SER A 362 -4.00 6.81 -6.82
N GLY A 363 -5.08 6.09 -6.55
CA GLY A 363 -6.34 6.70 -6.12
C GLY A 363 -6.19 7.51 -4.83
N PHE A 364 -5.37 7.06 -3.88
CA PHE A 364 -5.06 7.83 -2.67
C PHE A 364 -4.26 9.11 -2.99
N ILE A 365 -3.31 9.07 -3.94
CA ILE A 365 -2.58 10.28 -4.38
C ILE A 365 -3.51 11.31 -5.02
N TYR A 366 -4.53 10.89 -5.75
CA TYR A 366 -5.46 11.79 -6.44
C TYR A 366 -6.61 12.28 -5.56
N ASN A 367 -7.13 11.43 -4.65
CA ASN A 367 -8.36 11.68 -3.90
C ASN A 367 -8.14 11.80 -2.38
N GLY A 368 -6.97 11.42 -1.87
CA GLY A 368 -6.58 11.58 -0.47
C GLY A 368 -7.35 10.69 0.53
N PRO A 369 -7.28 11.06 1.83
CA PRO A 369 -7.94 10.33 2.90
C PRO A 369 -9.45 10.13 2.76
N PRO A 370 -10.22 11.03 2.11
CA PRO A 370 -11.65 10.79 1.87
C PRO A 370 -11.94 9.49 1.12
N LEU A 371 -11.05 9.08 0.20
CA LEU A 371 -11.21 7.82 -0.52
C LEU A 371 -11.08 6.61 0.41
N VAL A 372 -10.16 6.65 1.38
CA VAL A 372 -9.97 5.55 2.35
C VAL A 372 -11.26 5.31 3.14
N HIS A 373 -11.84 6.40 3.66
CA HIS A 373 -13.09 6.34 4.43
C HIS A 373 -14.25 5.85 3.56
N ALA A 374 -14.42 6.43 2.37
CA ALA A 374 -15.53 6.07 1.46
C ALA A 374 -15.46 4.59 1.04
N ALA A 375 -14.26 4.10 0.70
CA ALA A 375 -14.05 2.71 0.33
C ALA A 375 -14.35 1.76 1.52
N ALA A 376 -13.85 2.07 2.72
CA ALA A 376 -14.08 1.24 3.90
C ALA A 376 -15.56 1.21 4.31
N ALA A 377 -16.27 2.35 4.26
CA ALA A 377 -17.69 2.44 4.55
C ALA A 377 -18.52 1.63 3.54
N ALA A 378 -18.25 1.78 2.24
CA ALA A 378 -18.99 1.06 1.20
C ALA A 378 -18.79 -0.47 1.27
N ILE A 379 -17.57 -0.93 1.56
CA ILE A 379 -17.30 -2.37 1.73
C ILE A 379 -18.03 -2.91 2.97
N ARG A 380 -17.98 -2.20 4.10
CA ARG A 380 -18.71 -2.58 5.32
C ARG A 380 -20.22 -2.68 5.06
N ASP A 381 -20.78 -1.69 4.38
CA ASP A 381 -22.24 -1.61 4.15
C ASP A 381 -22.73 -2.64 3.11
N MET A 382 -21.82 -3.16 2.27
CA MET A 382 -22.11 -4.29 1.36
C MET A 382 -22.32 -5.62 2.11
N ALA A 383 -21.68 -5.77 3.28
CA ALA A 383 -21.76 -7.01 4.09
C ALA A 383 -22.99 -7.06 5.02
N ARG A 384 -23.77 -5.96 5.06
CA ARG A 384 -25.02 -5.84 5.83
C ARG A 384 -26.25 -6.09 4.95
#